data_c376c04b0bf1aedee3d9b5e5faa2e8e8
#
_entry.id   c376c04b0bf1aedee3d9b5e5faa2e8e8
#
_cell.length_a   1.000
_cell.length_b   1.000
_cell.length_c   1.000
_cell.angle_alpha   90.00
_cell.angle_beta   90.00
_cell.angle_gamma   90.00
#
_symmetry.space_group_name_H-M   'P 1'
#
loop_
_entity.id
_entity.type
_entity.pdbx_description
1 polymer ?
#
loop_
_entity_poly.entity_id
_entity_poly.type
_entity_poly.pdbx_seq_one_letter_code
_entity_poly.pdbx_strand_id
1 'polypeptide(L)'
;MDAGTLYDAIAEVSPVVSCSIGKADDRSTWKWEPGAGATQAQKDAGDNIVATIPMEPLGTLPTGDFIARFTNGEYKALQLRRTSDNGKMAKDWDNVTSDPSINLNKKKTKTLKANLVTDGILTQARADEIFS
;
A
#
# COMPACT_ATOMS: atom_id res chain seq x y z
N MET A 1 4.57 12.49 -4.63
CA MET A 1 3.98 12.18 -3.30
C MET A 1 2.67 12.93 -3.15
N ASP A 2 1.65 12.28 -2.65
CA ASP A 2 0.38 12.93 -2.30
C ASP A 2 0.13 12.84 -0.79
N ALA A 3 -0.74 13.74 -0.27
CA ALA A 3 -1.01 13.82 1.16
C ALA A 3 -1.66 12.55 1.72
N GLY A 4 -2.49 11.88 0.94
CA GLY A 4 -3.14 10.63 1.37
C GLY A 4 -2.13 9.50 1.56
N THR A 5 -1.17 9.36 0.67
CA THR A 5 -0.10 8.35 0.79
C THR A 5 0.78 8.63 2.01
N LEU A 6 1.15 9.89 2.23
CA LEU A 6 1.93 10.29 3.40
C LEU A 6 1.15 10.06 4.69
N TYR A 7 -0.13 10.44 4.72
CA TYR A 7 -1.01 10.22 5.87
C TYR A 7 -1.07 8.74 6.26
N ASP A 8 -1.31 7.86 5.29
CA ASP A 8 -1.41 6.42 5.54
C ASP A 8 -0.11 5.84 6.09
N ALA A 9 1.03 6.29 5.57
CA ALA A 9 2.34 5.85 6.06
C ALA A 9 2.60 6.30 7.50
N ILE A 10 2.27 7.54 7.84
CA ILE A 10 2.41 8.07 9.20
C ILE A 10 1.44 7.36 10.16
N ALA A 11 0.21 7.11 9.73
CA ALA A 11 -0.81 6.45 10.54
C ALA A 11 -0.43 5.04 10.99
N GLU A 12 0.50 4.38 10.29
CA GLU A 12 1.02 3.07 10.68
C GLU A 12 1.91 3.13 11.93
N VAL A 13 2.52 4.27 12.22
CA VAL A 13 3.49 4.42 13.30
C VAL A 13 3.07 5.41 14.38
N SER A 14 2.06 6.24 14.13
CA SER A 14 1.59 7.28 15.08
C SER A 14 0.13 7.63 14.85
N PRO A 15 -0.62 8.01 15.91
CA PRO A 15 -1.85 8.76 15.72
C PRO A 15 -1.57 10.03 14.92
N VAL A 16 -2.42 10.34 13.94
CA VAL A 16 -2.27 11.49 13.06
C VAL A 16 -3.62 12.17 12.84
N VAL A 17 -3.64 13.50 12.93
CA VAL A 17 -4.85 14.31 12.66
C VAL A 17 -4.90 14.73 11.21
N SER A 18 -3.79 15.24 10.69
CA SER A 18 -3.71 15.75 9.33
C SER A 18 -2.28 15.68 8.81
N CYS A 19 -2.16 15.64 7.48
CA CYS A 19 -0.88 15.95 6.84
C CYS A 19 -1.12 16.74 5.55
N SER A 20 -0.12 17.52 5.16
CA SER A 20 -0.15 18.33 3.96
C SER A 20 1.17 18.26 3.22
N ILE A 21 1.08 18.37 1.89
CA ILE A 21 2.23 18.42 1.00
C ILE A 21 2.12 19.70 0.19
N GLY A 22 3.08 20.60 0.39
CA GLY A 22 3.16 21.82 -0.41
C GLY A 22 3.66 21.53 -1.81
N LYS A 23 4.85 20.93 -1.91
CA LYS A 23 5.46 20.47 -3.17
C LYS A 23 5.85 19.01 -3.05
N ALA A 24 5.48 18.22 -4.06
CA ALA A 24 5.74 16.77 -4.06
C ALA A 24 7.22 16.40 -4.08
N ASP A 25 8.07 17.28 -4.59
CA ASP A 25 9.53 17.12 -4.72
C ASP A 25 10.34 17.87 -3.66
N ASP A 26 9.68 18.47 -2.68
CA ASP A 26 10.33 19.25 -1.62
C ASP A 26 9.78 18.88 -0.24
N ARG A 27 10.52 18.01 0.47
CA ARG A 27 10.14 17.51 1.81
C ARG A 27 9.99 18.62 2.83
N SER A 28 10.68 19.73 2.69
CA SER A 28 10.60 20.86 3.63
C SER A 28 9.21 21.49 3.67
N THR A 29 8.40 21.26 2.65
CA THR A 29 7.02 21.72 2.55
C THR A 29 5.99 20.74 3.11
N TRP A 30 6.42 19.54 3.48
CA TRP A 30 5.54 18.50 4.01
C TRP A 30 5.37 18.67 5.52
N LYS A 31 4.13 18.67 5.97
CA LYS A 31 3.78 18.87 7.37
C LYS A 31 2.76 17.85 7.81
N TRP A 32 2.83 17.47 9.07
CA TRP A 32 1.83 16.61 9.68
C TRP A 32 1.56 17.01 11.12
N GLU A 33 0.39 16.66 11.63
CA GLU A 33 -0.03 16.94 12.99
C GLU A 33 -0.28 15.64 13.73
N PRO A 34 0.44 15.38 14.85
CA PRO A 34 0.19 14.22 15.69
C PRO A 34 -1.22 14.24 16.30
N GLY A 35 -1.83 13.07 16.39
CA GLY A 35 -3.12 12.90 17.07
C GLY A 35 -2.99 12.98 18.58
N ALA A 36 -4.13 13.15 19.25
CA ALA A 36 -4.18 13.15 20.71
C ALA A 36 -3.65 11.82 21.26
N GLY A 37 -2.79 11.90 22.29
CA GLY A 37 -2.20 10.72 22.91
C GLY A 37 -0.96 10.16 22.20
N ALA A 38 -0.49 10.79 21.13
CA ALA A 38 0.76 10.39 20.50
C ALA A 38 1.93 10.52 21.47
N THR A 39 2.71 9.46 21.63
CA THR A 39 3.93 9.48 22.45
C THR A 39 5.07 10.18 21.71
N GLN A 40 6.13 10.56 22.41
CA GLN A 40 7.29 11.17 21.77
C GLN A 40 7.93 10.18 20.75
N ALA A 41 8.00 8.90 21.09
CA ALA A 41 8.52 7.87 20.18
C ALA A 41 7.68 7.78 18.90
N GLN A 42 6.36 7.89 19.00
CA GLN A 42 5.46 7.90 17.84
C GLN A 42 5.64 9.15 16.99
N LYS A 43 5.77 10.33 17.61
CA LYS A 43 6.05 11.59 16.91
C LYS A 43 7.38 11.51 16.15
N ASP A 44 8.41 10.96 16.77
CA ASP A 44 9.72 10.76 16.14
C ASP A 44 9.63 9.77 14.97
N ALA A 45 8.86 8.70 15.12
CA ALA A 45 8.61 7.75 14.05
C ALA A 45 7.88 8.40 12.86
N GLY A 46 6.88 9.26 13.12
CA GLY A 46 6.19 10.01 12.08
C GLY A 46 7.12 10.99 11.35
N ASP A 47 7.95 11.71 12.09
CA ASP A 47 8.96 12.60 11.50
C ASP A 47 9.96 11.83 10.64
N ASN A 48 10.36 10.63 11.07
CA ASN A 48 11.23 9.76 10.28
C ASN A 48 10.57 9.30 8.98
N ILE A 49 9.27 9.00 8.99
CA ILE A 49 8.50 8.68 7.78
C ILE A 49 8.57 9.85 6.79
N VAL A 50 8.32 11.07 7.24
CA VAL A 50 8.41 12.28 6.40
C VAL A 50 9.80 12.44 5.79
N ALA A 51 10.84 12.13 6.56
CA ALA A 51 12.23 12.27 6.13
C ALA A 51 12.68 11.18 5.15
N THR A 52 12.13 9.97 5.23
CA THR A 52 12.66 8.78 4.55
C THR A 52 11.74 8.17 3.50
N ILE A 53 10.43 8.46 3.52
CA ILE A 53 9.51 7.93 2.52
C ILE A 53 9.93 8.38 1.11
N PRO A 54 9.93 7.51 0.09
CA PRO A 54 10.30 7.92 -1.27
C PRO A 54 9.42 9.08 -1.77
N MET A 55 10.05 10.11 -2.33
CA MET A 55 9.32 11.26 -2.88
C MET A 55 8.49 10.89 -4.10
N GLU A 56 9.02 10.00 -4.92
CA GLU A 56 8.33 9.44 -6.06
C GLU A 56 7.72 8.10 -5.62
N PRO A 57 6.43 8.07 -5.28
CA PRO A 57 5.78 6.83 -4.91
C PRO A 57 5.77 5.88 -6.11
N LEU A 58 5.68 4.57 -5.82
CA LEU A 58 5.37 3.57 -6.83
C LEU A 58 4.13 4.03 -7.58
N GLY A 59 4.13 3.90 -8.91
CA GLY A 59 3.09 4.49 -9.75
C GLY A 59 1.74 3.82 -9.66
N THR A 60 0.84 4.30 -10.49
CA THR A 60 -0.42 3.64 -10.82
C THR A 60 -0.27 2.93 -12.17
N LEU A 61 -1.00 1.84 -12.33
CA LEU A 61 -1.09 1.14 -13.62
C LEU A 61 -2.53 0.69 -13.86
N PRO A 62 -2.95 0.53 -15.13
CA PRO A 62 -4.26 -0.03 -15.44
C PRO A 62 -4.45 -1.41 -14.81
N THR A 63 -5.65 -1.69 -14.31
CA THR A 63 -5.96 -2.95 -13.62
C THR A 63 -5.68 -4.16 -14.51
N GLY A 64 -5.99 -4.09 -15.81
CA GLY A 64 -5.68 -5.15 -16.76
C GLY A 64 -4.19 -5.43 -16.88
N ASP A 65 -3.36 -4.40 -16.89
CA ASP A 65 -1.90 -4.54 -16.96
C ASP A 65 -1.35 -5.14 -15.65
N PHE A 66 -1.92 -4.78 -14.51
CA PHE A 66 -1.57 -5.38 -13.23
C PHE A 66 -1.87 -6.88 -13.21
N ILE A 67 -3.07 -7.28 -13.62
CA ILE A 67 -3.47 -8.70 -13.71
C ILE A 67 -2.57 -9.46 -14.66
N ALA A 68 -2.19 -8.85 -15.78
CA ALA A 68 -1.30 -9.46 -16.78
C ALA A 68 0.11 -9.77 -16.25
N ARG A 69 0.53 -9.17 -15.14
CA ARG A 69 1.81 -9.47 -14.48
C ARG A 69 1.84 -10.84 -13.80
N PHE A 70 0.67 -11.40 -13.50
CA PHE A 70 0.55 -12.75 -12.92
C PHE A 70 0.71 -13.78 -14.00
N THR A 71 1.43 -14.88 -13.72
CA THR A 71 1.42 -16.06 -14.60
C THR A 71 0.05 -16.74 -14.50
N ASN A 72 -0.25 -17.60 -15.49
CA ASN A 72 -1.50 -18.39 -15.47
C ASN A 72 -1.60 -19.28 -14.22
N GLY A 73 -0.48 -19.85 -13.78
CA GLY A 73 -0.43 -20.67 -12.56
C GLY A 73 -0.68 -19.86 -11.30
N GLU A 74 -0.08 -18.68 -11.20
CA GLU A 74 -0.28 -17.76 -10.07
C GLU A 74 -1.73 -17.29 -10.02
N TYR A 75 -2.29 -16.90 -11.14
CA TYR A 75 -3.69 -16.47 -11.23
C TYR A 75 -4.67 -17.60 -10.88
N LYS A 76 -4.41 -18.82 -11.34
CA LYS A 76 -5.21 -19.99 -10.99
C LYS A 76 -5.18 -20.26 -9.47
N ALA A 77 -4.00 -20.20 -8.86
CA ALA A 77 -3.86 -20.38 -7.41
C ALA A 77 -4.63 -19.31 -6.65
N LEU A 78 -4.59 -18.06 -7.10
CA LEU A 78 -5.36 -16.95 -6.54
C LEU A 78 -6.87 -17.21 -6.63
N GLN A 79 -7.37 -17.63 -7.79
CA GLN A 79 -8.80 -17.92 -7.98
C GLN A 79 -9.28 -19.09 -7.11
N LEU A 80 -8.47 -20.13 -6.94
CA LEU A 80 -8.76 -21.22 -6.02
C LEU A 80 -8.84 -20.73 -4.54
N ARG A 81 -7.93 -19.84 -4.15
CA ARG A 81 -7.93 -19.26 -2.81
C ARG A 81 -9.17 -18.40 -2.56
N ARG A 82 -9.63 -17.66 -3.55
CA ARG A 82 -10.86 -16.85 -3.44
C ARG A 82 -12.08 -17.65 -3.02
N THR A 83 -12.13 -18.93 -3.34
CA THR A 83 -13.28 -19.81 -3.03
C THR A 83 -13.07 -20.66 -1.79
N SER A 84 -11.89 -20.67 -1.20
CA SER A 84 -11.52 -21.63 -0.13
C SER A 84 -11.30 -21.02 1.26
N ASP A 85 -11.29 -19.69 1.39
CA ASP A 85 -10.95 -19.00 2.65
C ASP A 85 -12.10 -18.14 3.21
N ASN A 86 -13.34 -18.55 3.00
CA ASN A 86 -14.54 -17.81 3.40
C ASN A 86 -14.66 -16.41 2.79
N GLY A 87 -14.09 -16.22 1.61
CA GLY A 87 -14.17 -14.96 0.87
C GLY A 87 -13.18 -13.89 1.28
N LYS A 88 -12.24 -14.18 2.18
CA LYS A 88 -11.21 -13.22 2.59
C LYS A 88 -10.37 -12.75 1.39
N MET A 89 -9.82 -13.69 0.62
CA MET A 89 -9.04 -13.35 -0.56
C MET A 89 -9.91 -12.71 -1.65
N ALA A 90 -11.15 -13.16 -1.82
CA ALA A 90 -12.09 -12.54 -2.76
C ALA A 90 -12.31 -11.07 -2.40
N LYS A 91 -12.52 -10.76 -1.11
CA LYS A 91 -12.71 -9.39 -0.65
C LYS A 91 -11.46 -8.54 -0.88
N ASP A 92 -10.29 -9.03 -0.52
CA ASP A 92 -9.02 -8.30 -0.69
C ASP A 92 -8.72 -8.05 -2.16
N TRP A 93 -8.89 -9.07 -3.01
CA TRP A 93 -8.68 -8.97 -4.45
C TRP A 93 -9.66 -8.01 -5.11
N ASP A 94 -10.95 -8.17 -4.85
CA ASP A 94 -11.99 -7.34 -5.46
C ASP A 94 -11.89 -5.89 -5.00
N ASN A 95 -11.48 -5.65 -3.74
CA ASN A 95 -11.26 -4.30 -3.22
C ASN A 95 -10.14 -3.56 -3.98
N VAL A 96 -9.13 -4.27 -4.44
CA VAL A 96 -8.03 -3.68 -5.23
C VAL A 96 -8.38 -3.58 -6.70
N THR A 97 -8.99 -4.63 -7.27
CA THR A 97 -9.21 -4.73 -8.73
C THR A 97 -10.54 -4.16 -9.23
N SER A 98 -11.40 -3.69 -8.34
CA SER A 98 -12.66 -3.05 -8.73
C SER A 98 -12.48 -1.68 -9.37
N ASP A 99 -11.37 -1.01 -9.12
CA ASP A 99 -11.03 0.26 -9.73
C ASP A 99 -10.41 0.04 -11.12
N PRO A 100 -10.56 1.00 -12.07
CA PRO A 100 -9.97 0.88 -13.40
C PRO A 100 -8.43 0.95 -13.39
N SER A 101 -7.83 1.45 -12.31
CA SER A 101 -6.37 1.50 -12.10
C SER A 101 -5.99 1.09 -10.69
N ILE A 102 -4.81 0.49 -10.57
CA ILE A 102 -4.21 0.06 -9.31
C ILE A 102 -3.19 1.09 -8.87
N ASN A 103 -3.34 1.60 -7.65
CA ASN A 103 -2.33 2.44 -7.02
C ASN A 103 -1.49 1.57 -6.06
N LEU A 104 -0.24 1.34 -6.44
CA LEU A 104 0.69 0.47 -5.71
C LEU A 104 1.06 1.00 -4.31
N ASN A 105 0.79 2.26 -4.02
CA ASN A 105 1.07 2.88 -2.74
C ASN A 105 -0.09 2.78 -1.75
N LYS A 106 -1.28 2.46 -2.20
CA LYS A 106 -2.43 2.37 -1.30
C LYS A 106 -2.32 1.20 -0.35
N LYS A 107 -2.79 1.41 0.88
CA LYS A 107 -2.77 0.40 1.94
C LYS A 107 -3.46 -0.90 1.51
N LYS A 108 -4.61 -0.80 0.85
CA LYS A 108 -5.34 -1.97 0.35
C LYS A 108 -4.51 -2.82 -0.61
N THR A 109 -3.71 -2.19 -1.47
CA THR A 109 -2.81 -2.87 -2.40
C THR A 109 -1.65 -3.53 -1.67
N LYS A 110 -1.06 -2.85 -0.70
CA LYS A 110 0.02 -3.40 0.15
C LYS A 110 -0.49 -4.58 0.99
N THR A 111 -1.72 -4.50 1.50
CA THR A 111 -2.37 -5.59 2.24
C THR A 111 -2.59 -6.81 1.34
N LEU A 112 -3.06 -6.61 0.12
CA LEU A 112 -3.20 -7.69 -0.86
C LEU A 112 -1.85 -8.37 -1.14
N LYS A 113 -0.79 -7.59 -1.36
CA LYS A 113 0.58 -8.10 -1.55
C LYS A 113 1.00 -9.01 -0.40
N ALA A 114 0.85 -8.53 0.84
CA ALA A 114 1.23 -9.28 2.03
C ALA A 114 0.42 -10.58 2.17
N ASN A 115 -0.87 -10.55 1.90
CA ASN A 115 -1.74 -11.71 1.99
C ASN A 115 -1.42 -12.77 0.93
N LEU A 116 -1.07 -12.36 -0.29
CA LEU A 116 -0.65 -13.27 -1.35
C LEU A 116 0.63 -14.03 -0.97
N VAL A 117 1.56 -13.38 -0.29
CA VAL A 117 2.78 -14.02 0.22
C VAL A 117 2.44 -14.94 1.40
N THR A 118 1.67 -14.46 2.35
CA THR A 118 1.27 -15.25 3.54
C THR A 118 0.52 -16.52 3.16
N ASP A 119 -0.37 -16.42 2.16
CA ASP A 119 -1.16 -17.57 1.69
C ASP A 119 -0.38 -18.51 0.76
N GLY A 120 0.88 -18.20 0.46
CA GLY A 120 1.75 -19.03 -0.36
C GLY A 120 1.45 -19.00 -1.86
N ILE A 121 0.64 -18.03 -2.31
CA ILE A 121 0.33 -17.85 -3.74
C ILE A 121 1.53 -17.28 -4.49
N LEU A 122 2.23 -16.32 -3.85
CA LEU A 122 3.44 -15.70 -4.37
C LEU A 122 4.59 -15.87 -3.37
N THR A 123 5.82 -15.99 -3.89
CA THR A 123 7.01 -15.77 -3.08
C THR A 123 7.19 -14.27 -2.84
N GLN A 124 7.98 -13.90 -1.83
CA GLN A 124 8.26 -12.48 -1.56
C GLN A 124 8.92 -11.81 -2.79
N ALA A 125 9.89 -12.47 -3.41
CA ALA A 125 10.56 -11.95 -4.60
C ALA A 125 9.58 -11.71 -5.75
N ARG A 126 8.65 -12.65 -5.99
CA ARG A 126 7.65 -12.53 -7.04
C ARG A 126 6.63 -11.42 -6.74
N ALA A 127 6.22 -11.29 -5.49
CA ALA A 127 5.35 -10.21 -5.05
C ALA A 127 6.02 -8.84 -5.27
N ASP A 128 7.30 -8.72 -4.97
CA ASP A 128 8.06 -7.49 -5.19
C ASP A 128 8.12 -7.11 -6.68
N GLU A 129 8.22 -8.08 -7.58
CA GLU A 129 8.18 -7.85 -9.03
C GLU A 129 6.80 -7.35 -9.49
N ILE A 130 5.73 -8.02 -9.06
CA ILE A 130 4.37 -7.71 -9.50
C ILE A 130 3.90 -6.36 -8.99
N PHE A 131 4.25 -6.04 -7.74
CA PHE A 131 3.82 -4.82 -7.05
C PHE A 131 4.85 -3.68 -7.09
N SER A 132 5.70 -3.68 -8.07
CA SER A 132 6.70 -2.61 -8.25
C SER A 132 6.32 -1.59 -9.33
#